data_7fa3753a757b083e11b4d65e2576ff06
#
_entry.id   7fa3753a757b083e11b4d65e2576ff06
#
_cell.length_a   1.000
_cell.length_b   1.000
_cell.length_c   1.000
_cell.angle_alpha   90.00
_cell.angle_beta   90.00
_cell.angle_gamma   90.00
#
_symmetry.space_group_name_H-M   'P 1'
#
loop_
_entity.id
_entity.type
_entity.pdbx_description
1 polymer ?
#
loop_
_entity_poly.entity_id
_entity_poly.type
_entity_poly.pdbx_seq_one_letter_code
_entity_poly.pdbx_strand_id
1 'polypeptide(L)'
;MNSYFSEKFPTAEIGLSTGVTNEVTGSVLVVKPLSDPSDNENIIFTQASLFLSDDSRETINLGFGNRKLINDDTLLVGYNLFYDHELDYDHQRASIGIEAISSVGSLRANQYYGLSGWKSGLDNVSEKALNGSDVELGMPLPYLPWTNLYLSLIHI
;
A
#
# COMPACT_ATOMS: atom_id res chain seq x y z
N MET A 1 -13.61 -14.88 16.11
CA MET A 1 -12.19 -14.75 15.68
C MET A 1 -11.76 -13.29 15.48
N ASN A 2 -12.66 -12.37 15.10
CA ASN A 2 -12.36 -10.95 14.87
C ASN A 2 -11.99 -10.12 16.12
N SER A 3 -12.49 -10.49 17.34
CA SER A 3 -12.29 -9.65 18.54
C SER A 3 -10.85 -9.67 19.07
N TYR A 4 -10.14 -10.80 18.97
CA TYR A 4 -8.77 -10.90 19.46
C TYR A 4 -7.78 -10.10 18.59
N PHE A 5 -8.00 -10.08 17.27
CA PHE A 5 -7.17 -9.30 16.35
C PHE A 5 -7.44 -7.80 16.45
N SER A 6 -8.69 -7.36 16.66
CA SER A 6 -9.02 -5.94 16.78
C SER A 6 -8.51 -5.30 18.07
N GLU A 7 -8.33 -6.08 19.14
CA GLU A 7 -7.76 -5.59 20.38
C GLU A 7 -6.23 -5.45 20.36
N LYS A 8 -5.55 -6.33 19.60
CA LYS A 8 -4.08 -6.38 19.53
C LYS A 8 -3.51 -5.71 18.28
N PHE A 9 -4.30 -5.64 17.21
CA PHE A 9 -3.97 -5.00 15.94
C PHE A 9 -5.15 -4.13 15.52
N PRO A 10 -5.10 -2.82 15.75
CA PRO A 10 -6.24 -1.91 15.55
C PRO A 10 -6.74 -1.89 14.09
N THR A 11 -5.93 -2.32 13.13
CA THR A 11 -6.37 -2.48 11.74
C THR A 11 -5.74 -3.74 11.15
N ALA A 12 -6.53 -4.77 10.98
CA ALA A 12 -6.16 -5.99 10.27
C ALA A 12 -7.21 -6.27 9.20
N GLU A 13 -6.77 -6.42 7.96
CA GLU A 13 -7.62 -6.73 6.80
C GLU A 13 -7.21 -8.07 6.23
N ILE A 14 -8.20 -8.90 5.91
CA ILE A 14 -8.00 -10.17 5.22
C ILE A 14 -8.82 -10.10 3.94
N GLY A 15 -8.15 -10.19 2.80
CA GLY A 15 -8.74 -10.21 1.48
C GLY A 15 -8.65 -11.59 0.85
N LEU A 16 -9.75 -12.04 0.25
CA LEU A 16 -9.77 -13.18 -0.65
C LEU A 16 -10.48 -12.73 -1.93
N SER A 17 -9.86 -12.96 -3.06
CA SER A 17 -10.45 -12.61 -4.34
C SER A 17 -10.24 -13.76 -5.31
N THR A 18 -11.25 -14.00 -6.17
CA THR A 18 -11.16 -14.94 -7.27
C THR A 18 -11.28 -14.18 -8.58
N GLY A 19 -10.31 -14.34 -9.46
CA GLY A 19 -10.32 -13.74 -10.80
C GLY A 19 -11.31 -14.44 -11.74
N VAL A 20 -11.52 -13.85 -12.91
CA VAL A 20 -12.37 -14.41 -13.99
C VAL A 20 -11.80 -15.74 -14.52
N THR A 21 -10.52 -16.00 -14.31
CA THR A 21 -9.76 -17.20 -14.70
C THR A 21 -9.72 -18.29 -13.62
N ASN A 22 -10.54 -18.18 -12.56
CA ASN A 22 -10.49 -19.02 -11.35
C ASN A 22 -9.20 -18.92 -10.52
N GLU A 23 -8.38 -17.90 -10.76
CA GLU A 23 -7.21 -17.63 -9.93
C GLU A 23 -7.66 -17.15 -8.55
N VAL A 24 -7.14 -17.79 -7.51
CA VAL A 24 -7.41 -17.43 -6.12
C VAL A 24 -6.25 -16.60 -5.61
N THR A 25 -6.53 -15.38 -5.21
CA THR A 25 -5.55 -14.53 -4.53
C THR A 25 -5.95 -14.33 -3.08
N GLY A 26 -4.98 -14.42 -2.20
CA GLY A 26 -5.16 -14.18 -0.78
C GLY A 26 -4.28 -13.02 -0.32
N SER A 27 -4.78 -12.22 0.61
CA SER A 27 -3.97 -11.18 1.23
C SER A 27 -4.29 -11.04 2.71
N VAL A 28 -3.26 -10.75 3.48
CA VAL A 28 -3.37 -10.34 4.88
C VAL A 28 -2.60 -9.05 5.05
N LEU A 29 -3.25 -8.04 5.58
CA LEU A 29 -2.68 -6.74 5.87
C LEU A 29 -2.85 -6.43 7.36
N VAL A 30 -1.78 -6.01 8.00
CA VAL A 30 -1.79 -5.54 9.39
C VAL A 30 -1.14 -4.17 9.44
N VAL A 31 -1.86 -3.19 10.01
CA VAL A 31 -1.33 -1.84 10.26
C VAL A 31 -1.32 -1.62 11.78
N LYS A 32 -0.18 -1.18 12.30
CA LYS A 32 -0.01 -0.89 13.72
C LYS A 32 0.48 0.54 13.91
N PRO A 33 -0.25 1.40 14.66
CA PRO A 33 0.27 2.70 15.08
C PRO A 33 1.44 2.50 16.05
N LEU A 34 2.46 3.34 15.91
CA LEU A 34 3.64 3.40 16.76
C LEU A 34 3.65 4.68 17.62
N SER A 35 2.89 5.71 17.23
CA SER A 35 2.69 6.93 18.02
C SER A 35 1.68 6.70 19.13
N ASP A 36 1.62 7.63 20.07
CA ASP A 36 0.63 7.62 21.14
C ASP A 36 -0.79 7.70 20.54
N PRO A 37 -1.71 6.78 20.90
CA PRO A 37 -3.09 6.80 20.41
C PRO A 37 -3.88 8.07 20.77
N SER A 38 -3.41 8.85 21.75
CA SER A 38 -4.03 10.13 22.12
C SER A 38 -3.57 11.30 21.23
N ASP A 39 -2.48 11.14 20.46
CA ASP A 39 -2.00 12.13 19.50
C ASP A 39 -2.69 11.90 18.15
N ASN A 40 -3.78 12.63 17.93
CA ASN A 40 -4.53 12.56 16.67
C ASN A 40 -3.91 13.41 15.55
N GLU A 41 -2.96 14.28 15.86
CA GLU A 41 -2.35 15.19 14.88
C GLU A 41 -1.16 14.56 14.15
N ASN A 42 -0.44 13.62 14.82
CA ASN A 42 0.76 13.01 14.26
C ASN A 42 0.76 11.50 14.48
N ILE A 43 0.50 10.75 13.42
CA ILE A 43 0.40 9.29 13.46
C ILE A 43 1.61 8.68 12.75
N ILE A 44 2.44 7.98 13.52
CA ILE A 44 3.49 7.11 12.99
C ILE A 44 2.95 5.69 12.99
N PHE A 45 3.11 4.96 11.90
CA PHE A 45 2.61 3.60 11.79
C PHE A 45 3.59 2.69 11.05
N THR A 46 3.46 1.41 11.30
CA THR A 46 4.08 0.34 10.51
C THR A 46 2.99 -0.53 9.90
N GLN A 47 3.31 -1.09 8.76
CA GLN A 47 2.43 -1.97 8.01
C GLN A 47 3.20 -3.22 7.62
N ALA A 48 2.53 -4.37 7.69
CA ALA A 48 3.03 -5.62 7.13
C ALA A 48 1.90 -6.27 6.35
N SER A 49 2.20 -6.78 5.16
CA SER A 49 1.26 -7.59 4.42
C SER A 49 1.91 -8.80 3.77
N LEU A 50 1.11 -9.83 3.60
CA LEU A 50 1.43 -11.02 2.82
C LEU A 50 0.41 -11.11 1.70
N PHE A 51 0.87 -11.25 0.49
CA PHE A 51 0.06 -11.45 -0.70
C PHE A 51 0.41 -12.81 -1.31
N LEU A 52 -0.63 -13.61 -1.57
CA LEU A 52 -0.53 -14.93 -2.17
C LEU A 52 -1.25 -14.90 -3.52
N SER A 53 -0.55 -15.28 -4.58
CA SER A 53 -1.12 -15.43 -5.91
C SER A 53 -1.24 -16.90 -6.30
N ASP A 54 -2.16 -17.23 -7.19
CA ASP A 54 -2.40 -18.60 -7.68
C ASP A 54 -1.19 -19.16 -8.46
N ASP A 55 -0.37 -18.30 -9.04
CA ASP A 55 0.91 -18.66 -9.68
C ASP A 55 2.00 -19.07 -8.67
N SER A 56 1.62 -19.38 -7.44
CA SER A 56 2.53 -19.72 -6.33
C SER A 56 3.53 -18.60 -6.02
N ARG A 57 3.17 -17.34 -6.27
CA ARG A 57 4.01 -16.19 -5.91
C ARG A 57 3.56 -15.64 -4.56
N GLU A 58 4.51 -15.62 -3.65
CA GLU A 58 4.33 -15.07 -2.32
C GLU A 58 5.11 -13.76 -2.20
N THR A 59 4.42 -12.67 -1.86
CA THR A 59 5.06 -11.37 -1.66
C THR A 59 4.82 -10.87 -0.25
N ILE A 60 5.90 -10.56 0.45
CA ILE A 60 5.88 -9.84 1.72
C ILE A 60 6.11 -8.37 1.46
N ASN A 61 5.26 -7.52 2.02
CA ASN A 61 5.43 -6.07 2.03
C ASN A 61 5.60 -5.60 3.46
N LEU A 62 6.61 -4.76 3.68
CA LEU A 62 6.86 -4.08 4.95
C LEU A 62 6.83 -2.58 4.71
N GLY A 63 6.08 -1.86 5.52
CA GLY A 63 5.88 -0.43 5.38
C GLY A 63 6.09 0.33 6.69
N PHE A 64 6.53 1.55 6.54
CA PHE A 64 6.60 2.55 7.59
C PHE A 64 6.05 3.86 7.04
N GLY A 65 5.28 4.56 7.83
CA GLY A 65 4.73 5.84 7.42
C GLY A 65 4.50 6.79 8.58
N ASN A 66 4.40 8.05 8.22
CA ASN A 66 3.98 9.11 9.11
C ASN A 66 2.91 9.95 8.42
N ARG A 67 1.87 10.30 9.16
CA ARG A 67 0.80 11.20 8.76
C ARG A 67 0.64 12.29 9.79
N LYS A 68 0.52 13.52 9.34
CA LYS A 68 0.35 14.68 10.20
C LYS A 68 -0.80 15.55 9.71
N LEU A 69 -1.69 15.92 10.63
CA LEU A 69 -2.69 16.95 10.40
C LEU A 69 -2.05 18.34 10.55
N ILE A 70 -2.29 19.18 9.59
CA ILE A 70 -1.81 20.57 9.54
C ILE A 70 -2.93 21.51 9.12
N ASN A 71 -2.67 22.81 9.18
CA ASN A 71 -3.61 23.84 8.75
C ASN A 71 -4.98 23.74 9.45
N ASP A 72 -4.97 23.77 10.78
CA ASP A 72 -6.16 23.64 11.63
C ASP A 72 -6.98 22.37 11.29
N ASP A 73 -6.29 21.24 11.20
CA ASP A 73 -6.85 19.91 10.95
C ASP A 73 -7.58 19.74 9.59
N THR A 74 -7.33 20.64 8.64
CA THR A 74 -7.98 20.59 7.32
C THR A 74 -7.16 19.87 6.26
N LEU A 75 -5.85 19.66 6.50
CA LEU A 75 -4.94 19.01 5.57
C LEU A 75 -4.11 17.94 6.28
N LEU A 76 -4.26 16.71 5.85
CA LEU A 76 -3.38 15.62 6.24
C LEU A 76 -2.26 15.51 5.22
N VAL A 77 -1.03 15.57 5.68
CA VAL A 77 0.17 15.28 4.88
C VAL A 77 0.86 14.06 5.42
N GLY A 78 1.46 13.27 4.53
CA GLY A 78 2.14 12.05 4.93
C GLY A 78 3.28 11.69 4.01
N TYR A 79 4.14 10.83 4.53
CA TYR A 79 5.12 10.10 3.74
C TYR A 79 5.17 8.64 4.18
N ASN A 80 5.58 7.79 3.26
CA ASN A 80 5.73 6.37 3.53
C ASN A 80 6.97 5.81 2.82
N LEU A 81 7.44 4.70 3.37
CA LEU A 81 8.51 3.88 2.83
C LEU A 81 8.01 2.44 2.83
N PHE A 82 8.18 1.74 1.72
CA PHE A 82 7.83 0.32 1.62
C PHE A 82 8.99 -0.49 1.06
N TYR A 83 9.01 -1.73 1.47
CA TYR A 83 9.89 -2.76 0.94
C TYR A 83 9.06 -3.99 0.61
N ASP A 84 9.14 -4.42 -0.64
CA ASP A 84 8.47 -5.61 -1.18
C ASP A 84 9.52 -6.68 -1.44
N HIS A 85 9.23 -7.90 -1.01
CA HIS A 85 10.04 -9.07 -1.30
C HIS A 85 9.15 -10.21 -1.78
N GLU A 86 9.31 -10.58 -3.04
CA GLU A 86 8.75 -11.79 -3.61
C GLU A 86 9.66 -12.96 -3.27
N LEU A 87 9.12 -13.98 -2.61
CA LEU A 87 9.91 -15.05 -2.03
C LEU A 87 10.35 -16.10 -3.05
N ASP A 88 9.53 -16.37 -4.06
CA ASP A 88 9.74 -17.48 -5.00
C ASP A 88 10.91 -17.24 -5.95
N TYR A 89 11.00 -16.04 -6.50
CA TYR A 89 12.06 -15.65 -7.43
C TYR A 89 12.99 -14.57 -6.88
N ASP A 90 12.82 -14.24 -5.57
CA ASP A 90 13.66 -13.30 -4.82
C ASP A 90 13.72 -11.90 -5.47
N HIS A 91 12.61 -11.45 -6.07
CA HIS A 91 12.50 -10.08 -6.54
C HIS A 91 12.27 -9.13 -5.39
N GLN A 92 13.00 -8.02 -5.40
CA GLN A 92 12.97 -7.03 -4.33
C GLN A 92 12.73 -5.64 -4.90
N ARG A 93 11.91 -4.85 -4.20
CA ARG A 93 11.58 -3.48 -4.56
C ARG A 93 11.44 -2.63 -3.32
N ALA A 94 11.94 -1.41 -3.34
CA ALA A 94 11.65 -0.40 -2.34
C ALA A 94 10.85 0.74 -2.97
N SER A 95 10.07 1.43 -2.16
CA SER A 95 9.38 2.63 -2.61
C SER A 95 9.36 3.72 -1.54
N ILE A 96 9.27 4.95 -2.01
CA ILE A 96 9.00 6.13 -1.20
C ILE A 96 7.75 6.81 -1.74
N GLY A 97 6.85 7.19 -0.85
CA GLY A 97 5.61 7.88 -1.20
C GLY A 97 5.38 9.11 -0.37
N ILE A 98 4.62 10.03 -0.94
CA ILE A 98 4.09 11.22 -0.27
C ILE A 98 2.59 11.32 -0.52
N GLU A 99 1.86 11.88 0.43
CA GLU A 99 0.42 12.09 0.30
C GLU A 99 -0.01 13.43 0.91
N ALA A 100 -1.04 14.00 0.31
CA ALA A 100 -1.74 15.16 0.83
C ALA A 100 -3.25 14.90 0.66
N ILE A 101 -4.01 14.94 1.74
CA ILE A 101 -5.43 14.60 1.75
C ILE A 101 -6.21 15.70 2.48
N SER A 102 -7.27 16.17 1.85
CA SER A 102 -8.20 17.15 2.42
C SER A 102 -9.64 16.77 2.10
N SER A 103 -10.60 17.52 2.61
CA SER A 103 -12.02 17.33 2.30
C SER A 103 -12.37 17.58 0.82
N VAL A 104 -11.54 18.31 0.09
CA VAL A 104 -11.78 18.66 -1.32
C VAL A 104 -11.03 17.78 -2.30
N GLY A 105 -10.08 16.97 -1.83
CA GLY A 105 -9.37 16.02 -2.68
C GLY A 105 -8.13 15.45 -2.03
N SER A 106 -7.48 14.54 -2.74
CA SER A 106 -6.25 13.88 -2.34
C SER A 106 -5.25 13.84 -3.49
N LEU A 107 -3.98 13.94 -3.14
CA LEU A 107 -2.85 13.73 -4.03
C LEU A 107 -1.94 12.70 -3.38
N ARG A 108 -1.55 11.69 -4.15
CA ARG A 108 -0.54 10.70 -3.77
C ARG A 108 0.48 10.58 -4.88
N ALA A 109 1.74 10.44 -4.51
CA ALA A 109 2.82 10.18 -5.46
C ALA A 109 3.78 9.17 -4.87
N ASN A 110 4.18 8.18 -5.67
CA ASN A 110 5.10 7.14 -5.28
C ASN A 110 6.22 6.99 -6.29
N GLN A 111 7.41 6.68 -5.80
CA GLN A 111 8.58 6.31 -6.60
C GLN A 111 9.04 4.92 -6.17
N TYR A 112 9.20 4.04 -7.14
CA TYR A 112 9.60 2.64 -6.94
C TYR A 112 11.00 2.41 -7.47
N TYR A 113 11.77 1.61 -6.74
CA TYR A 113 13.14 1.23 -7.07
C TYR A 113 13.26 -0.29 -7.04
N GLY A 114 13.51 -0.90 -8.19
CA GLY A 114 13.87 -2.31 -8.29
C GLY A 114 15.26 -2.53 -7.69
N LEU A 115 15.35 -3.36 -6.67
CA LEU A 115 16.59 -3.66 -5.96
C LEU A 115 17.26 -4.94 -6.48
N SER A 116 16.48 -5.84 -7.08
CA SER A 116 16.99 -7.08 -7.68
C SER A 116 17.33 -6.89 -9.17
N GLY A 117 18.38 -7.58 -9.62
CA GLY A 117 18.73 -7.69 -11.03
C GLY A 117 17.81 -8.67 -11.78
N TRP A 118 18.21 -9.02 -13.01
CA TRP A 118 17.56 -10.07 -13.78
C TRP A 118 17.70 -11.43 -13.10
N LYS A 119 16.59 -12.14 -12.95
CA LYS A 119 16.51 -13.50 -12.36
C LYS A 119 15.61 -14.37 -13.23
N SER A 120 15.74 -15.67 -13.08
CA SER A 120 14.79 -16.62 -13.70
C SER A 120 13.48 -16.55 -12.92
N GLY A 121 12.42 -16.22 -13.59
CA GLY A 121 11.06 -16.23 -13.08
C GLY A 121 10.26 -17.44 -13.53
N LEU A 122 8.95 -17.30 -13.66
CA LEU A 122 8.04 -18.35 -14.10
C LEU A 122 8.44 -18.83 -15.49
N ASP A 123 8.35 -20.15 -15.74
CA ASP A 123 8.69 -20.80 -17.02
C ASP A 123 10.11 -20.49 -17.55
N ASN A 124 11.07 -20.22 -16.65
CA ASN A 124 12.43 -19.82 -16.99
C ASN A 124 12.54 -18.51 -17.79
N VAL A 125 11.52 -17.67 -17.76
CA VAL A 125 11.57 -16.33 -18.33
C VAL A 125 12.41 -15.43 -17.43
N SER A 126 13.30 -14.62 -18.02
CA SER A 126 14.07 -13.64 -17.26
C SER A 126 13.20 -12.46 -16.85
N GLU A 127 13.13 -12.23 -15.55
CA GLU A 127 12.34 -11.16 -14.94
C GLU A 127 13.21 -10.26 -14.05
N LYS A 128 12.77 -9.03 -13.81
CA LYS A 128 13.35 -8.14 -12.79
C LYS A 128 12.31 -7.18 -12.25
N ALA A 129 12.49 -6.75 -11.01
CA ALA A 129 11.73 -5.64 -10.46
C ALA A 129 12.10 -4.33 -11.19
N LEU A 130 11.10 -3.62 -11.71
CA LEU A 130 11.30 -2.39 -12.47
C LEU A 130 11.22 -1.16 -11.56
N ASN A 131 11.97 -0.13 -11.95
CA ASN A 131 11.75 1.21 -11.42
C ASN A 131 10.45 1.76 -12.03
N GLY A 132 9.76 2.59 -11.26
CA GLY A 132 8.53 3.21 -11.75
C GLY A 132 8.11 4.35 -10.84
N SER A 133 7.13 5.09 -11.29
CA SER A 133 6.48 6.13 -10.50
C SER A 133 5.00 6.16 -10.78
N ASP A 134 4.21 6.53 -9.79
CA ASP A 134 2.81 6.83 -9.98
C ASP A 134 2.42 8.14 -9.29
N VAL A 135 1.37 8.75 -9.84
CA VAL A 135 0.70 9.90 -9.22
C VAL A 135 -0.80 9.64 -9.31
N GLU A 136 -1.47 9.76 -8.19
CA GLU A 136 -2.92 9.64 -8.09
C GLU A 136 -3.54 10.94 -7.57
N LEU A 137 -4.56 11.41 -8.26
CA LEU A 137 -5.45 12.48 -7.83
C LEU A 137 -6.81 11.89 -7.50
N GLY A 138 -7.33 12.19 -6.32
CA GLY A 138 -8.68 11.82 -5.90
C GLY A 138 -9.49 13.07 -5.58
N MET A 139 -10.77 13.07 -5.94
CA MET A 139 -11.69 14.14 -5.55
C MET A 139 -13.10 13.59 -5.35
N PRO A 140 -13.84 14.10 -4.34
CA PRO A 140 -15.24 13.78 -4.20
C PRO A 140 -16.03 14.39 -5.35
N LEU A 141 -17.01 13.66 -5.86
CA LEU A 141 -17.91 14.23 -6.89
C LEU A 141 -18.87 15.24 -6.27
N PRO A 142 -19.02 16.43 -6.86
CA PRO A 142 -20.03 17.38 -6.43
C PRO A 142 -21.42 16.73 -6.43
N TYR A 143 -22.20 16.96 -5.38
CA TYR A 143 -23.57 16.44 -5.19
C TYR A 143 -23.67 14.91 -4.94
N LEU A 144 -22.56 14.17 -4.96
CA LEU A 144 -22.50 12.72 -4.68
C LEU A 144 -21.42 12.45 -3.62
N PRO A 145 -21.62 12.82 -2.34
CA PRO A 145 -20.57 12.78 -1.31
C PRO A 145 -20.09 11.37 -0.97
N TRP A 146 -20.82 10.34 -1.38
CA TRP A 146 -20.43 8.93 -1.22
C TRP A 146 -19.59 8.41 -2.40
N THR A 147 -19.30 9.24 -3.41
CA THR A 147 -18.58 8.84 -4.63
C THR A 147 -17.33 9.69 -4.80
N ASN A 148 -16.19 9.05 -5.02
CA ASN A 148 -14.93 9.70 -5.35
C ASN A 148 -14.50 9.33 -6.76
N LEU A 149 -13.92 10.29 -7.46
CA LEU A 149 -13.25 10.12 -8.74
C LEU A 149 -11.75 10.04 -8.49
N TYR A 150 -11.09 9.03 -9.06
CA TYR A 150 -9.64 8.88 -9.03
C TYR A 150 -9.08 8.91 -10.44
N LEU A 151 -8.01 9.68 -10.62
CA LEU A 151 -7.19 9.70 -11.82
C LEU A 151 -5.77 9.30 -11.44
N SER A 152 -5.28 8.22 -12.04
CA SER A 152 -3.94 7.70 -11.79
C SER A 152 -3.11 7.73 -13.07
N LEU A 153 -1.88 8.20 -12.95
CA LEU A 153 -0.85 8.15 -13.98
C LEU A 153 0.29 7.27 -13.49
N ILE A 154 0.60 6.23 -14.25
CA ILE A 154 1.66 5.26 -13.92
C ILE A 154 2.71 5.31 -15.03
N HIS A 155 3.97 5.41 -14.64
CA HIS A 155 5.13 5.34 -15.51
C HIS A 155 6.07 4.22 -15.02
N ILE A 156 6.44 3.30 -15.93
CA ILE A 156 7.31 2.14 -15.68
C ILE A 156 8.49 2.18 -16.64
#